data_c2c0d941554fc98cc17575355089bccd
#
_entry.id   c2c0d941554fc98cc17575355089bccd
#
_cell.length_a   1.000
_cell.length_b   1.000
_cell.length_c   1.000
_cell.angle_alpha   90.00
_cell.angle_beta   90.00
_cell.angle_gamma   90.00
#
_symmetry.space_group_name_H-M   'P 1'
#
loop_
_entity.id
_entity.type
_entity.pdbx_description
1 polymer ?
#
loop_
_entity_poly.entity_id
_entity_poly.type
_entity_poly.pdbx_seq_one_letter_code
_entity_poly.pdbx_strand_id
1 'polypeptide(L)'
;LKTELNPQQTQAVEKTEGHVLVLAGAGSGKTRVLTERIAYLVRDKKVSPDRILAFTFTNKAAGEMRGRVARAVSGMGAPSWIGTFHATGLRILRREAKHIGFKNNFAIYDEVDVTSLVKDIMKKKGWKLDEYPPSAVRTRISRWKTGLVPPGEAFDKAVDRLEELYATVYGEYDRQLKKCNAFDFDDLIVRVVE
;
A
#
# COMPACT_ATOMS: atom_id res chain seq x y z
N LEU A 1 34.97 -2.48 -8.57
CA LEU A 1 35.34 -1.78 -7.34
C LEU A 1 34.14 -1.81 -6.40
N LYS A 2 34.16 -2.60 -5.32
CA LYS A 2 33.25 -2.45 -4.18
C LYS A 2 33.63 -1.13 -3.53
N THR A 3 32.88 -0.07 -3.80
CA THR A 3 33.01 1.18 -3.05
C THR A 3 32.67 0.86 -1.60
N GLU A 4 33.56 1.10 -0.67
CA GLU A 4 33.29 0.86 0.77
C GLU A 4 32.17 1.77 1.26
N LEU A 5 31.39 1.30 2.24
CA LEU A 5 30.40 2.12 2.94
C LEU A 5 31.15 3.11 3.83
N ASN A 6 30.67 4.34 3.89
CA ASN A 6 31.18 5.30 4.87
C ASN A 6 30.70 4.92 6.30
N PRO A 7 31.27 5.49 7.38
CA PRO A 7 30.94 5.14 8.75
C PRO A 7 29.43 5.25 9.06
N GLN A 8 28.74 6.28 8.58
CA GLN A 8 27.32 6.48 8.80
C GLN A 8 26.48 5.43 8.06
N GLN A 9 26.86 5.08 6.83
CA GLN A 9 26.23 4.03 6.06
C GLN A 9 26.42 2.66 6.73
N THR A 10 27.63 2.37 7.24
CA THR A 10 27.93 1.14 7.99
C THR A 10 27.07 1.05 9.24
N GLN A 11 26.98 2.13 10.03
CA GLN A 11 26.12 2.18 11.19
C GLN A 11 24.66 1.92 10.84
N ALA A 12 24.15 2.51 9.75
CA ALA A 12 22.78 2.28 9.29
C ALA A 12 22.54 0.83 8.83
N VAL A 13 23.55 0.15 8.30
CA VAL A 13 23.48 -1.28 7.89
C VAL A 13 23.46 -2.19 9.12
N GLU A 14 24.34 -1.96 10.10
CA GLU A 14 24.58 -2.83 11.24
C GLU A 14 23.56 -2.68 12.37
N LYS A 15 22.92 -1.51 12.51
CA LYS A 15 21.86 -1.27 13.49
C LYS A 15 20.59 -2.03 13.11
N THR A 16 20.45 -3.27 13.53
CA THR A 16 19.37 -4.18 13.15
C THR A 16 18.20 -4.22 14.13
N GLU A 17 18.44 -3.82 15.37
CA GLU A 17 17.43 -3.86 16.42
C GLU A 17 16.69 -2.52 16.61
N GLY A 18 15.40 -2.61 16.86
CA GLY A 18 14.51 -1.46 17.09
C GLY A 18 14.17 -0.68 15.82
N HIS A 19 13.48 0.43 16.01
CA HIS A 19 13.11 1.34 14.92
C HIS A 19 14.32 2.20 14.53
N VAL A 20 14.61 2.25 13.22
CA VAL A 20 15.74 3.04 12.69
C VAL A 20 15.23 3.98 11.60
N LEU A 21 15.43 5.29 11.79
CA LEU A 21 15.18 6.30 10.79
C LEU A 21 16.52 6.78 10.23
N VAL A 22 16.68 6.72 8.89
CA VAL A 22 17.86 7.20 8.18
C VAL A 22 17.49 8.42 7.33
N LEU A 23 17.97 9.59 7.72
CA LEU A 23 17.82 10.82 6.95
C LEU A 23 18.98 10.96 5.98
N ALA A 24 18.69 11.05 4.69
CA ALA A 24 19.71 11.02 3.66
C ALA A 24 19.29 11.83 2.42
N GLY A 25 20.14 12.71 1.94
CA GLY A 25 19.92 13.55 0.75
C GLY A 25 19.91 12.76 -0.57
N ALA A 26 19.60 13.42 -1.67
CA ALA A 26 19.73 12.83 -3.00
C ALA A 26 21.18 12.43 -3.26
N GLY A 27 21.41 11.30 -3.94
CA GLY A 27 22.77 10.82 -4.25
C GLY A 27 23.57 10.23 -3.08
N SER A 28 23.08 10.28 -1.83
CA SER A 28 23.79 9.77 -0.64
C SER A 28 23.92 8.25 -0.55
N GLY A 29 23.39 7.50 -1.51
CA GLY A 29 23.45 6.05 -1.52
C GLY A 29 22.35 5.33 -0.70
N LYS A 30 21.20 5.96 -0.43
CA LYS A 30 20.07 5.36 0.32
C LYS A 30 19.72 3.94 -0.13
N THR A 31 19.54 3.74 -1.43
CA THR A 31 19.21 2.41 -1.98
C THR A 31 20.32 1.41 -1.77
N ARG A 32 21.57 1.86 -1.78
CA ARG A 32 22.73 1.03 -1.50
C ARG A 32 22.74 0.58 -0.04
N VAL A 33 22.55 1.51 0.89
CA VAL A 33 22.45 1.20 2.33
C VAL A 33 21.35 0.19 2.58
N LEU A 34 20.17 0.36 1.97
CA LEU A 34 19.06 -0.59 2.12
C LEU A 34 19.41 -1.98 1.55
N THR A 35 20.05 -2.04 0.38
CA THR A 35 20.50 -3.31 -0.21
C THR A 35 21.51 -4.02 0.68
N GLU A 36 22.53 -3.30 1.16
CA GLU A 36 23.56 -3.86 2.03
C GLU A 36 23.01 -4.28 3.40
N ARG A 37 22.04 -3.53 3.94
CA ARG A 37 21.33 -3.90 5.18
C ARG A 37 20.57 -5.22 5.02
N ILE A 38 19.84 -5.41 3.92
CA ILE A 38 19.15 -6.66 3.63
C ILE A 38 20.18 -7.80 3.50
N ALA A 39 21.26 -7.57 2.77
CA ALA A 39 22.33 -8.56 2.61
C ALA A 39 22.98 -8.91 3.94
N TYR A 40 23.26 -7.93 4.81
CA TYR A 40 23.79 -8.14 6.15
C TYR A 40 22.85 -8.97 7.03
N LEU A 41 21.54 -8.67 7.02
CA LEU A 41 20.54 -9.46 7.73
C LEU A 41 20.57 -10.94 7.31
N VAL A 42 20.66 -11.21 6.01
CA VAL A 42 20.68 -12.59 5.49
C VAL A 42 22.01 -13.27 5.76
N ARG A 43 23.14 -12.63 5.41
CA ARG A 43 24.47 -13.27 5.46
C ARG A 43 25.05 -13.37 6.87
N ASP A 44 24.94 -12.28 7.63
CA ASP A 44 25.65 -12.13 8.89
C ASP A 44 24.74 -12.44 10.08
N LYS A 45 23.49 -11.91 10.06
CA LYS A 45 22.48 -12.16 11.10
C LYS A 45 21.68 -13.46 10.90
N LYS A 46 21.86 -14.15 9.77
CA LYS A 46 21.19 -15.43 9.44
C LYS A 46 19.66 -15.33 9.46
N VAL A 47 19.12 -14.14 9.19
CA VAL A 47 17.67 -13.94 9.06
C VAL A 47 17.20 -14.63 7.78
N SER A 48 16.15 -15.46 7.89
CA SER A 48 15.56 -16.10 6.72
C SER A 48 15.05 -15.02 5.74
N PRO A 49 15.38 -15.14 4.44
CA PRO A 49 14.91 -14.19 3.41
C PRO A 49 13.39 -14.00 3.40
N ASP A 50 12.62 -15.03 3.73
CA ASP A 50 11.16 -14.97 3.76
C ASP A 50 10.58 -14.11 4.91
N ARG A 51 11.41 -13.77 5.88
CA ARG A 51 11.07 -12.89 7.00
C ARG A 51 11.43 -11.43 6.77
N ILE A 52 11.93 -11.10 5.58
CA ILE A 52 12.35 -9.74 5.22
C ILE A 52 11.35 -9.14 4.23
N LEU A 53 10.75 -8.03 4.62
CA LEU A 53 9.84 -7.24 3.81
C LEU A 53 10.49 -5.89 3.49
N ALA A 54 10.56 -5.52 2.21
CA ALA A 54 11.13 -4.25 1.77
C ALA A 54 10.25 -3.56 0.73
N PHE A 55 10.04 -2.27 0.92
CA PHE A 55 9.19 -1.47 0.05
C PHE A 55 9.97 -0.44 -0.76
N THR A 56 9.48 -0.19 -1.97
CA THR A 56 9.87 0.93 -2.83
C THR A 56 8.64 1.61 -3.40
N PHE A 57 8.79 2.82 -3.92
CA PHE A 57 7.66 3.54 -4.53
C PHE A 57 7.31 3.05 -5.93
N THR A 58 8.29 2.57 -6.72
CA THR A 58 8.06 2.17 -8.10
C THR A 58 8.44 0.72 -8.37
N ASN A 59 7.75 0.09 -9.31
CA ASN A 59 8.06 -1.28 -9.73
C ASN A 59 9.47 -1.39 -10.32
N LYS A 60 9.96 -0.35 -11.01
CA LYS A 60 11.32 -0.28 -11.53
C LYS A 60 12.33 -0.35 -10.38
N ALA A 61 12.17 0.51 -9.36
CA ALA A 61 13.06 0.51 -8.18
C ALA A 61 13.00 -0.82 -7.42
N ALA A 62 11.82 -1.44 -7.31
CA ALA A 62 11.67 -2.76 -6.71
C ALA A 62 12.44 -3.83 -7.50
N GLY A 63 12.34 -3.82 -8.83
CA GLY A 63 13.09 -4.72 -9.71
C GLY A 63 14.61 -4.57 -9.57
N GLU A 64 15.08 -3.31 -9.58
CA GLU A 64 16.50 -3.00 -9.36
C GLU A 64 16.99 -3.46 -7.99
N MET A 65 16.20 -3.21 -6.94
CA MET A 65 16.53 -3.66 -5.58
C MET A 65 16.61 -5.17 -5.48
N ARG A 66 15.62 -5.91 -6.00
CA ARG A 66 15.65 -7.37 -6.05
C ARG A 66 16.91 -7.89 -6.72
N GLY A 67 17.28 -7.35 -7.89
CA GLY A 67 18.48 -7.76 -8.60
C GLY A 67 19.78 -7.47 -7.82
N ARG A 68 19.86 -6.33 -7.11
CA ARG A 68 21.02 -5.98 -6.27
C ARG A 68 21.13 -6.90 -5.06
N VAL A 69 20.01 -7.10 -4.35
CA VAL A 69 19.97 -7.99 -3.18
C VAL A 69 20.32 -9.42 -3.58
N ALA A 70 19.73 -9.96 -4.66
CA ALA A 70 20.01 -11.30 -5.13
C ALA A 70 21.51 -11.53 -5.39
N ARG A 71 22.18 -10.54 -6.01
CA ARG A 71 23.66 -10.61 -6.20
C ARG A 71 24.42 -10.53 -4.89
N ALA A 72 23.97 -9.72 -3.93
CA ALA A 72 24.65 -9.53 -2.65
C ALA A 72 24.51 -10.75 -1.72
N VAL A 73 23.40 -11.51 -1.82
CA VAL A 73 23.15 -12.72 -1.02
C VAL A 73 23.35 -14.02 -1.79
N SER A 74 24.17 -14.00 -2.83
CA SER A 74 24.38 -15.13 -3.75
C SER A 74 24.46 -16.48 -3.02
N GLY A 75 23.64 -17.45 -3.43
CA GLY A 75 23.59 -18.79 -2.84
C GLY A 75 22.76 -18.93 -1.55
N MET A 76 22.29 -17.84 -0.95
CA MET A 76 21.53 -17.89 0.32
C MET A 76 20.02 -17.64 0.15
N GLY A 77 19.53 -17.48 -1.07
CA GLY A 77 18.17 -17.06 -1.36
C GLY A 77 17.98 -15.54 -1.20
N ALA A 78 17.14 -14.95 -2.05
CA ALA A 78 16.80 -13.54 -1.97
C ALA A 78 15.40 -13.36 -1.37
N PRO A 79 15.15 -12.27 -0.60
CA PRO A 79 13.83 -11.98 -0.08
C PRO A 79 12.78 -11.92 -1.21
N SER A 80 11.71 -12.67 -1.05
CA SER A 80 10.60 -12.71 -2.00
C SER A 80 9.63 -11.52 -1.84
N TRP A 81 9.73 -10.78 -0.73
CA TRP A 81 8.85 -9.68 -0.34
C TRP A 81 9.50 -8.29 -0.57
N ILE A 82 10.12 -8.11 -1.73
CA ILE A 82 10.62 -6.79 -2.18
C ILE A 82 9.66 -6.28 -3.25
N GLY A 83 8.94 -5.20 -2.99
CA GLY A 83 7.92 -4.69 -3.91
C GLY A 83 7.48 -3.25 -3.61
N THR A 84 6.49 -2.78 -4.35
CA THR A 84 5.75 -1.57 -3.97
C THR A 84 4.71 -1.90 -2.92
N PHE A 85 4.21 -0.89 -2.19
CA PHE A 85 3.13 -1.07 -1.21
C PHE A 85 1.92 -1.76 -1.84
N HIS A 86 1.42 -1.28 -2.98
CA HIS A 86 0.27 -1.87 -3.67
C HIS A 86 0.53 -3.31 -4.14
N ALA A 87 1.69 -3.59 -4.75
CA ALA A 87 2.00 -4.93 -5.21
C ALA A 87 2.11 -5.94 -4.06
N THR A 88 2.67 -5.51 -2.95
CA THR A 88 2.77 -6.33 -1.74
C THR A 88 1.41 -6.51 -1.09
N GLY A 89 0.62 -5.44 -0.94
CA GLY A 89 -0.74 -5.50 -0.42
C GLY A 89 -1.62 -6.43 -1.25
N LEU A 90 -1.59 -6.30 -2.57
CA LEU A 90 -2.28 -7.21 -3.48
C LEU A 90 -1.88 -8.68 -3.24
N ARG A 91 -0.57 -8.95 -3.09
CA ARG A 91 -0.07 -10.31 -2.84
C ARG A 91 -0.56 -10.87 -1.50
N ILE A 92 -0.60 -10.04 -0.46
CA ILE A 92 -1.14 -10.42 0.86
C ILE A 92 -2.64 -10.70 0.72
N LEU A 93 -3.42 -9.80 0.13
CA LEU A 93 -4.86 -9.96 -0.03
C LEU A 93 -5.23 -11.17 -0.88
N ARG A 94 -4.45 -11.50 -1.95
CA ARG A 94 -4.67 -12.73 -2.73
C ARG A 94 -4.54 -14.00 -1.89
N ARG A 95 -3.89 -13.96 -0.74
CA ARG A 95 -3.75 -15.12 0.18
C ARG A 95 -4.76 -15.07 1.31
N GLU A 96 -5.03 -13.88 1.85
CA GLU A 96 -5.68 -13.70 3.14
C GLU A 96 -7.08 -13.03 3.06
N ALA A 97 -7.54 -12.61 1.86
CA ALA A 97 -8.81 -11.88 1.70
C ALA A 97 -10.04 -12.58 2.31
N LYS A 98 -10.02 -13.90 2.42
CA LYS A 98 -11.08 -14.67 3.07
C LYS A 98 -11.29 -14.31 4.54
N HIS A 99 -10.25 -13.87 5.24
CA HIS A 99 -10.33 -13.49 6.66
C HIS A 99 -11.08 -12.18 6.88
N ILE A 100 -11.18 -11.34 5.84
CA ILE A 100 -11.97 -10.10 5.84
C ILE A 100 -13.26 -10.20 5.02
N GLY A 101 -13.68 -11.43 4.70
CA GLY A 101 -14.97 -11.72 4.06
C GLY A 101 -15.00 -11.52 2.55
N PHE A 102 -13.85 -11.57 1.87
CA PHE A 102 -13.74 -11.56 0.41
C PHE A 102 -13.20 -12.90 -0.10
N LYS A 103 -13.45 -13.18 -1.39
CA LYS A 103 -12.82 -14.32 -2.08
C LYS A 103 -11.44 -13.91 -2.60
N ASN A 104 -10.49 -14.84 -2.64
CA ASN A 104 -9.13 -14.56 -3.09
C ASN A 104 -9.02 -14.15 -4.58
N ASN A 105 -10.02 -14.47 -5.39
CA ASN A 105 -10.12 -14.09 -6.81
C ASN A 105 -10.85 -12.75 -7.03
N PHE A 106 -10.76 -11.83 -6.09
CA PHE A 106 -11.39 -10.51 -6.19
C PHE A 106 -10.95 -9.72 -7.43
N ALA A 107 -11.82 -8.85 -7.92
CA ALA A 107 -11.47 -7.86 -8.95
C ALA A 107 -10.76 -6.65 -8.33
N ILE A 108 -9.98 -5.94 -9.14
CA ILE A 108 -9.41 -4.64 -8.77
C ILE A 108 -10.06 -3.58 -9.65
N TYR A 109 -10.76 -2.65 -9.03
CA TYR A 109 -11.39 -1.52 -9.71
C TYR A 109 -10.37 -0.41 -9.91
N ASP A 110 -10.23 0.02 -11.15
CA ASP A 110 -9.40 1.17 -11.49
C ASP A 110 -10.15 2.49 -11.27
N GLU A 111 -9.52 3.60 -11.62
CA GLU A 111 -10.11 4.93 -11.46
C GLU A 111 -11.40 5.12 -12.25
N VAL A 112 -11.52 4.48 -13.43
CA VAL A 112 -12.71 4.55 -14.29
C VAL A 112 -13.84 3.75 -13.64
N ASP A 113 -13.56 2.54 -13.18
CA ASP A 113 -14.51 1.67 -12.49
C ASP A 113 -15.06 2.34 -11.23
N VAL A 114 -14.17 2.88 -10.40
CA VAL A 114 -14.51 3.59 -9.14
C VAL A 114 -15.40 4.80 -9.45
N THR A 115 -15.03 5.60 -10.44
CA THR A 115 -15.81 6.78 -10.83
C THR A 115 -17.18 6.41 -11.36
N SER A 116 -17.29 5.34 -12.15
CA SER A 116 -18.54 4.82 -12.66
C SER A 116 -19.45 4.35 -11.53
N LEU A 117 -18.91 3.55 -10.60
CA LEU A 117 -19.66 3.06 -9.45
C LEU A 117 -20.19 4.21 -8.58
N VAL A 118 -19.36 5.20 -8.29
CA VAL A 118 -19.78 6.40 -7.53
C VAL A 118 -20.91 7.14 -8.24
N LYS A 119 -20.79 7.36 -9.57
CA LYS A 119 -21.85 8.00 -10.37
C LYS A 119 -23.16 7.22 -10.31
N ASP A 120 -23.11 5.91 -10.42
CA ASP A 120 -24.31 5.07 -10.40
C ASP A 120 -25.00 5.09 -9.03
N ILE A 121 -24.24 5.09 -7.94
CA ILE A 121 -24.78 5.25 -6.58
C ILE A 121 -25.46 6.60 -6.43
N MET A 122 -24.81 7.67 -6.85
CA MET A 122 -25.35 9.04 -6.78
C MET A 122 -26.64 9.19 -7.58
N LYS A 123 -26.67 8.66 -8.83
CA LYS A 123 -27.89 8.66 -9.67
C LYS A 123 -29.05 7.92 -9.02
N LYS A 124 -28.79 6.71 -8.48
CA LYS A 124 -29.82 5.92 -7.77
C LYS A 124 -30.40 6.63 -6.56
N LYS A 125 -29.63 7.52 -5.94
CA LYS A 125 -30.07 8.37 -4.84
C LYS A 125 -30.72 9.69 -5.28
N GLY A 126 -30.84 9.94 -6.58
CA GLY A 126 -31.46 11.13 -7.15
C GLY A 126 -30.59 12.39 -7.08
N TRP A 127 -29.27 12.24 -6.95
CA TRP A 127 -28.37 13.39 -6.82
C TRP A 127 -27.96 13.96 -8.16
N LYS A 128 -27.92 15.27 -8.25
CA LYS A 128 -27.50 15.98 -9.45
C LYS A 128 -25.97 15.98 -9.55
N LEU A 129 -25.44 15.36 -10.59
CA LEU A 129 -24.00 15.23 -10.77
C LEU A 129 -23.30 16.56 -11.08
N ASP A 130 -24.04 17.53 -11.62
CA ASP A 130 -23.54 18.87 -11.91
C ASP A 130 -23.36 19.71 -10.62
N GLU A 131 -24.20 19.45 -9.64
CA GLU A 131 -24.15 20.10 -8.32
C GLU A 131 -23.12 19.42 -7.41
N TYR A 132 -23.00 18.07 -7.51
CA TYR A 132 -22.08 17.25 -6.71
C TYR A 132 -21.17 16.43 -7.64
N PRO A 133 -19.97 16.92 -7.97
CA PRO A 133 -19.09 16.22 -8.88
C PRO A 133 -18.65 14.85 -8.30
N PRO A 134 -18.80 13.73 -9.02
CA PRO A 134 -18.38 12.41 -8.56
C PRO A 134 -16.90 12.31 -8.19
N SER A 135 -16.06 13.12 -8.83
CA SER A 135 -14.64 13.22 -8.50
C SER A 135 -14.39 13.76 -7.09
N ALA A 136 -15.19 14.72 -6.63
CA ALA A 136 -15.09 15.25 -5.27
C ALA A 136 -15.49 14.19 -4.23
N VAL A 137 -16.58 13.46 -4.49
CA VAL A 137 -17.05 12.34 -3.67
C VAL A 137 -15.96 11.27 -3.59
N ARG A 138 -15.41 10.83 -4.72
CA ARG A 138 -14.32 9.85 -4.79
C ARG A 138 -13.10 10.30 -3.98
N THR A 139 -12.68 11.54 -4.16
CA THR A 139 -11.55 12.11 -3.41
C THR A 139 -11.79 12.09 -1.90
N ARG A 140 -13.02 12.39 -1.47
CA ARG A 140 -13.37 12.35 -0.05
C ARG A 140 -13.36 10.92 0.49
N ILE A 141 -13.92 9.96 -0.25
CA ILE A 141 -13.88 8.53 0.11
C ILE A 141 -12.43 8.04 0.25
N SER A 142 -11.57 8.35 -0.73
CA SER A 142 -10.14 8.00 -0.68
C SER A 142 -9.44 8.56 0.57
N ARG A 143 -9.74 9.82 0.95
CA ARG A 143 -9.21 10.42 2.19
C ARG A 143 -9.68 9.69 3.45
N TRP A 144 -10.93 9.29 3.52
CA TRP A 144 -11.43 8.52 4.65
C TRP A 144 -10.78 7.15 4.71
N LYS A 145 -10.71 6.43 3.59
CA LYS A 145 -10.02 5.13 3.52
C LYS A 145 -8.57 5.23 3.99
N THR A 146 -7.79 6.13 3.40
CA THR A 146 -6.38 6.31 3.75
C THR A 146 -6.17 6.83 5.18
N GLY A 147 -7.16 7.51 5.75
CA GLY A 147 -7.20 7.88 7.16
C GLY A 147 -7.74 6.78 8.09
N LEU A 148 -8.00 5.57 7.57
CA LEU A 148 -8.59 4.43 8.30
C LEU A 148 -9.94 4.79 8.97
N VAL A 149 -10.73 5.67 8.34
CA VAL A 149 -12.06 6.06 8.80
C VAL A 149 -13.09 5.20 8.07
N PRO A 150 -13.79 4.28 8.76
CA PRO A 150 -14.80 3.45 8.14
C PRO A 150 -16.08 4.26 7.82
N PRO A 151 -16.96 3.75 6.93
CA PRO A 151 -18.15 4.47 6.49
C PRO A 151 -19.08 4.97 7.62
N GLY A 152 -19.28 4.16 8.66
CA GLY A 152 -20.10 4.54 9.81
C GLY A 152 -19.52 5.72 10.57
N GLU A 153 -18.23 5.67 10.87
CA GLU A 153 -17.52 6.77 11.54
C GLU A 153 -17.48 8.04 10.69
N ALA A 154 -17.34 7.91 9.36
CA ALA A 154 -17.39 9.04 8.45
C ALA A 154 -18.76 9.73 8.48
N PHE A 155 -19.86 8.97 8.63
CA PHE A 155 -21.19 9.50 8.78
C PHE A 155 -21.40 10.18 10.15
N ASP A 156 -20.98 9.54 11.23
CA ASP A 156 -21.13 10.06 12.59
C ASP A 156 -20.33 11.36 12.84
N LYS A 157 -19.21 11.52 12.12
CA LYS A 157 -18.33 12.69 12.21
C LYS A 157 -18.64 13.77 11.17
N ALA A 158 -19.66 13.61 10.34
CA ALA A 158 -20.03 14.59 9.34
C ALA A 158 -20.46 15.91 10.02
N VAL A 159 -19.83 17.02 9.62
CA VAL A 159 -20.07 18.35 10.21
C VAL A 159 -21.12 19.16 9.47
N ASP A 160 -21.50 18.74 8.26
CA ASP A 160 -22.49 19.39 7.44
C ASP A 160 -23.21 18.37 6.53
N ARG A 161 -24.29 18.86 5.88
CA ARG A 161 -25.11 18.05 4.97
C ARG A 161 -24.31 17.48 3.78
N LEU A 162 -23.28 18.16 3.33
CA LEU A 162 -22.45 17.71 2.21
C LEU A 162 -21.59 16.52 2.64
N GLU A 163 -21.02 16.57 3.83
CA GLU A 163 -20.25 15.44 4.38
C GLU A 163 -21.14 14.23 4.68
N GLU A 164 -22.36 14.44 5.24
CA GLU A 164 -23.35 13.36 5.41
C GLU A 164 -23.68 12.68 4.08
N LEU A 165 -23.84 13.47 3.04
CA LEU A 165 -24.10 13.03 1.69
C LEU A 165 -22.94 12.17 1.16
N TYR A 166 -21.70 12.63 1.30
CA TYR A 166 -20.53 11.89 0.87
C TYR A 166 -20.34 10.60 1.69
N ALA A 167 -20.56 10.63 3.00
CA ALA A 167 -20.48 9.46 3.87
C ALA A 167 -21.57 8.42 3.52
N THR A 168 -22.75 8.88 3.15
CA THR A 168 -23.83 8.01 2.65
C THR A 168 -23.44 7.27 1.36
N VAL A 169 -22.76 7.97 0.42
CA VAL A 169 -22.21 7.30 -0.79
C VAL A 169 -21.11 6.35 -0.42
N TYR A 170 -20.23 6.71 0.51
CA TYR A 170 -19.15 5.85 0.96
C TYR A 170 -19.67 4.53 1.52
N GLY A 171 -20.71 4.56 2.36
CA GLY A 171 -21.32 3.34 2.88
C GLY A 171 -21.92 2.43 1.80
N GLU A 172 -22.55 3.01 0.78
CA GLU A 172 -23.06 2.24 -0.35
C GLU A 172 -21.94 1.72 -1.25
N TYR A 173 -20.91 2.53 -1.47
CA TYR A 173 -19.73 2.19 -2.24
C TYR A 173 -19.00 0.98 -1.65
N ASP A 174 -18.73 0.99 -0.35
CA ASP A 174 -18.08 -0.13 0.35
C ASP A 174 -18.91 -1.41 0.26
N ARG A 175 -20.25 -1.31 0.44
CA ARG A 175 -21.17 -2.44 0.26
C ARG A 175 -21.16 -3.00 -1.16
N GLN A 176 -21.11 -2.15 -2.17
CA GLN A 176 -21.09 -2.59 -3.57
C GLN A 176 -19.76 -3.25 -3.93
N LEU A 177 -18.62 -2.72 -3.49
CA LEU A 177 -17.32 -3.37 -3.66
C LEU A 177 -17.34 -4.78 -3.03
N LYS A 178 -17.83 -4.91 -1.80
CA LYS A 178 -17.94 -6.20 -1.13
C LYS A 178 -18.87 -7.17 -1.88
N LYS A 179 -20.01 -6.70 -2.35
CA LYS A 179 -20.96 -7.50 -3.15
C LYS A 179 -20.36 -7.99 -4.46
N CYS A 180 -19.57 -7.15 -5.12
CA CYS A 180 -18.88 -7.47 -6.37
C CYS A 180 -17.59 -8.27 -6.15
N ASN A 181 -17.22 -8.56 -4.90
CA ASN A 181 -15.93 -9.14 -4.55
C ASN A 181 -14.79 -8.36 -5.22
N ALA A 182 -14.73 -7.06 -4.97
CA ALA A 182 -13.77 -6.13 -5.58
C ALA A 182 -13.09 -5.24 -4.52
N PHE A 183 -11.87 -4.85 -4.79
CA PHE A 183 -11.13 -3.82 -4.08
C PHE A 183 -10.78 -2.70 -5.05
N ASP A 184 -10.70 -1.47 -4.56
CA ASP A 184 -10.03 -0.38 -5.27
C ASP A 184 -8.54 -0.30 -4.90
N PHE A 185 -7.83 0.70 -5.45
CA PHE A 185 -6.40 0.85 -5.16
C PHE A 185 -6.10 1.20 -3.71
N ASP A 186 -6.96 1.99 -3.05
CA ASP A 186 -6.78 2.33 -1.63
C ASP A 186 -6.92 1.07 -0.77
N ASP A 187 -7.88 0.20 -1.09
CA ASP A 187 -8.11 -1.06 -0.38
C ASP A 187 -6.90 -1.99 -0.40
N LEU A 188 -6.07 -1.95 -1.46
CA LEU A 188 -4.87 -2.79 -1.54
C LEU A 188 -3.86 -2.49 -0.42
N ILE A 189 -3.96 -1.32 0.21
CA ILE A 189 -3.13 -0.94 1.36
C ILE A 189 -3.95 -1.01 2.64
N VAL A 190 -5.11 -0.38 2.66
CA VAL A 190 -5.96 -0.22 3.86
C VAL A 190 -6.40 -1.57 4.41
N ARG A 191 -6.90 -2.47 3.56
CA ARG A 191 -7.39 -3.80 3.99
C ARG A 191 -6.29 -4.78 4.43
N VAL A 192 -5.03 -4.42 4.27
CA VAL A 192 -3.90 -5.18 4.81
C VAL A 192 -3.55 -4.72 6.22
N VAL A 193 -3.90 -3.48 6.56
CA VAL A 193 -3.63 -2.90 7.88
C VAL A 193 -4.73 -3.23 8.89
N GLU A 194 -5.96 -3.40 8.42
CA GLU A 194 -7.10 -3.91 9.20
C GLU A 194 -6.92 -5.40 9.59
#